data_13b84b03e562014c36df52bc4bd77986
#
_entry.id   13b84b03e562014c36df52bc4bd77986
#
_cell.length_a   1.000
_cell.length_b   1.000
_cell.length_c   1.000
_cell.angle_alpha   90.00
_cell.angle_beta   90.00
_cell.angle_gamma   90.00
#
_symmetry.space_group_name_H-M   'P 1'
#
loop_
_entity.id
_entity.type
_entity.pdbx_description
1 polymer ?
#
loop_
_entity_poly.entity_id
_entity_poly.type
_entity_poly.pdbx_seq_one_letter_code
_entity_poly.pdbx_strand_id
1 'polypeptide(L)'
;MSVSADVVEGMREYYARRADHYERVYHKPERQSDLRAIEAWLPGAFAGRRVLELACGTGWWTPHGARDAEAWLATDLNPETLAVARTKPLPACVQLATVDAYALDLPQDAPPFDAAFAGCWWSHVPLSRLASWLEALHARLAPGARIVFLDNSFVQASSTPISRRDADGNSYQLRTLDVGSVHEVLKNFPTRDEALALLGPRARQARWIDHRHYWVLSYELG
;
A
#
# COMPACT_ATOMS: atom_id res chain seq x y z
N MET A 1 -6.36 -17.64 16.81
CA MET A 1 -6.50 -16.32 17.50
C MET A 1 -6.26 -15.26 16.44
N SER A 2 -7.22 -14.41 16.19
CA SER A 2 -7.08 -13.30 15.25
C SER A 2 -5.88 -12.41 15.62
N VAL A 3 -5.28 -11.74 14.64
CA VAL A 3 -4.26 -10.69 14.90
C VAL A 3 -4.79 -9.77 15.98
N SER A 4 -4.04 -9.61 17.07
CA SER A 4 -4.51 -8.81 18.20
C SER A 4 -4.64 -7.36 17.82
N ALA A 5 -5.61 -6.66 18.40
CA ALA A 5 -5.77 -5.21 18.24
C ALA A 5 -4.47 -4.47 18.60
N ASP A 6 -3.72 -5.02 19.55
CA ASP A 6 -2.43 -4.49 20.00
C ASP A 6 -1.37 -4.44 18.88
N VAL A 7 -1.36 -5.42 17.97
CA VAL A 7 -0.43 -5.42 16.83
C VAL A 7 -0.80 -4.34 15.82
N VAL A 8 -2.09 -4.16 15.54
CA VAL A 8 -2.56 -3.12 14.62
C VAL A 8 -2.26 -1.73 15.16
N GLU A 9 -2.55 -1.48 16.45
CA GLU A 9 -2.24 -0.20 17.09
C GLU A 9 -0.73 0.02 17.21
N GLY A 10 0.04 -1.01 17.55
CA GLY A 10 1.51 -0.94 17.58
C GLY A 10 2.12 -0.60 16.22
N MET A 11 1.54 -1.08 15.12
CA MET A 11 1.96 -0.69 13.77
C MET A 11 1.67 0.79 13.50
N ARG A 12 0.50 1.28 13.90
CA ARG A 12 0.15 2.70 13.75
C ARG A 12 1.17 3.59 14.45
N GLU A 13 1.46 3.31 15.73
CA GLU A 13 2.49 4.04 16.49
C GLU A 13 3.87 3.96 15.83
N TYR A 14 4.27 2.77 15.39
CA TYR A 14 5.54 2.55 14.70
C TYR A 14 5.69 3.45 13.46
N TYR A 15 4.67 3.50 12.61
CA TYR A 15 4.73 4.30 11.37
C TYR A 15 4.65 5.80 11.65
N ALA A 16 3.87 6.25 12.65
CA ALA A 16 3.84 7.63 13.09
C ALA A 16 5.23 8.12 13.55
N ARG A 17 5.86 7.35 14.43
CA ARG A 17 7.22 7.67 14.96
C ARG A 17 8.32 7.60 13.90
N ARG A 18 8.11 6.84 12.85
CA ARG A 18 9.10 6.65 11.79
C ARG A 18 8.95 7.63 10.63
N ALA A 19 7.92 8.46 10.59
CA ALA A 19 7.53 9.27 9.43
C ALA A 19 8.72 10.01 8.80
N ASP A 20 9.51 10.74 9.59
CA ASP A 20 10.64 11.55 9.09
C ASP A 20 11.79 10.73 8.47
N HIS A 21 11.85 9.44 8.78
CA HIS A 21 12.94 8.56 8.34
C HIS A 21 12.46 7.38 7.50
N TYR A 22 11.15 7.32 7.22
CA TYR A 22 10.55 6.19 6.53
C TYR A 22 11.20 5.93 5.17
N GLU A 23 11.50 6.97 4.42
CA GLU A 23 11.96 6.87 3.03
C GLU A 23 13.37 6.30 2.85
N ARG A 24 14.14 6.14 3.94
CA ARG A 24 15.44 5.45 3.88
C ARG A 24 15.33 4.04 3.26
N VAL A 25 14.15 3.39 3.33
CA VAL A 25 13.92 2.06 2.72
C VAL A 25 14.00 2.10 1.20
N TYR A 26 13.71 3.24 0.59
CA TYR A 26 13.77 3.46 -0.86
C TYR A 26 15.17 3.86 -1.35
N HIS A 27 16.08 4.24 -0.45
CA HIS A 27 17.45 4.63 -0.82
C HIS A 27 18.43 3.45 -0.90
N LYS A 28 17.98 2.23 -0.70
CA LYS A 28 18.83 1.03 -0.80
C LYS A 28 19.32 0.84 -2.23
N PRO A 29 20.66 0.75 -2.47
CA PRO A 29 21.22 0.67 -3.83
C PRO A 29 20.68 -0.51 -4.65
N GLU A 30 20.52 -1.67 -4.01
CA GLU A 30 20.06 -2.90 -4.66
C GLU A 30 18.60 -2.83 -5.17
N ARG A 31 17.82 -1.83 -4.70
CA ARG A 31 16.40 -1.65 -5.06
C ARG A 31 16.19 -0.62 -6.17
N GLN A 32 17.23 0.12 -6.53
CA GLN A 32 17.09 1.28 -7.43
C GLN A 32 16.58 0.91 -8.84
N SER A 33 16.99 -0.25 -9.36
CA SER A 33 16.50 -0.73 -10.66
C SER A 33 14.99 -0.93 -10.66
N ASP A 34 14.48 -1.60 -9.62
CA ASP A 34 13.07 -1.93 -9.48
C ASP A 34 12.24 -0.66 -9.27
N LEU A 35 12.72 0.25 -8.39
CA LEU A 35 12.06 1.52 -8.10
C LEU A 35 11.89 2.35 -9.38
N ARG A 36 12.95 2.54 -10.15
CA ARG A 36 12.88 3.30 -11.42
C ARG A 36 11.92 2.67 -12.42
N ALA A 37 11.88 1.35 -12.51
CA ALA A 37 10.96 0.65 -13.41
C ALA A 37 9.49 0.88 -13.00
N ILE A 38 9.20 0.81 -11.69
CA ILE A 38 7.86 1.04 -11.16
C ILE A 38 7.45 2.51 -11.29
N GLU A 39 8.33 3.45 -10.92
CA GLU A 39 8.12 4.89 -11.07
C GLU A 39 7.81 5.30 -12.51
N ALA A 40 8.48 4.68 -13.48
CA ALA A 40 8.23 4.91 -14.90
C ALA A 40 6.90 4.30 -15.38
N TRP A 41 6.44 3.21 -14.76
CA TRP A 41 5.23 2.48 -15.15
C TRP A 41 3.95 3.11 -14.56
N LEU A 42 4.01 3.59 -13.32
CA LEU A 42 2.84 4.07 -12.55
C LEU A 42 2.01 5.14 -13.26
N PRO A 43 2.59 6.17 -13.89
CA PRO A 43 1.80 7.22 -14.53
C PRO A 43 0.85 6.68 -15.60
N GLY A 44 1.33 5.78 -16.44
CA GLY A 44 0.53 5.16 -17.49
C GLY A 44 -0.61 4.27 -16.96
N ALA A 45 -0.45 3.72 -15.75
CA ALA A 45 -1.49 2.91 -15.12
C ALA A 45 -2.71 3.75 -14.72
N PHE A 46 -2.52 5.05 -14.42
CA PHE A 46 -3.54 5.93 -13.86
C PHE A 46 -3.85 7.15 -14.74
N ALA A 47 -3.33 7.20 -15.97
CA ALA A 47 -3.56 8.32 -16.87
C ALA A 47 -5.06 8.59 -17.08
N GLY A 48 -5.48 9.85 -16.82
CA GLY A 48 -6.86 10.31 -16.96
C GLY A 48 -7.86 9.72 -15.95
N ARG A 49 -7.39 9.07 -14.88
CA ARG A 49 -8.24 8.42 -13.88
C ARG A 49 -8.39 9.25 -12.61
N ARG A 50 -9.47 8.98 -11.91
CA ARG A 50 -9.79 9.52 -10.57
C ARG A 50 -9.42 8.46 -9.53
N VAL A 51 -8.28 8.64 -8.88
CA VAL A 51 -7.63 7.60 -8.09
C VAL A 51 -7.84 7.79 -6.59
N LEU A 52 -8.19 6.72 -5.89
CA LEU A 52 -8.12 6.60 -4.45
C LEU A 52 -6.80 5.89 -4.08
N GLU A 53 -5.89 6.60 -3.44
CA GLU A 53 -4.68 6.00 -2.86
C GLU A 53 -4.90 5.72 -1.38
N LEU A 54 -4.69 4.47 -0.97
CA LEU A 54 -4.81 4.01 0.41
C LEU A 54 -3.44 3.87 1.07
N ALA A 55 -3.37 4.29 2.34
CA ALA A 55 -2.15 4.21 3.15
C ALA A 55 -0.92 4.79 2.41
N CYS A 56 -1.07 6.02 1.88
CA CYS A 56 -0.02 6.69 1.10
C CYS A 56 1.25 6.97 1.89
N GLY A 57 1.20 6.89 3.23
CA GLY A 57 2.31 7.15 4.12
C GLY A 57 2.88 8.55 3.92
N THR A 58 4.19 8.62 3.72
CA THR A 58 4.88 9.88 3.45
C THR A 58 4.70 10.37 2.00
N GLY A 59 3.86 9.72 1.19
CA GLY A 59 3.59 10.10 -0.18
C GLY A 59 4.76 9.82 -1.14
N TRP A 60 5.53 8.76 -0.93
CA TRP A 60 6.63 8.40 -1.85
C TRP A 60 6.12 8.11 -3.26
N TRP A 61 5.08 7.30 -3.37
CA TRP A 61 4.53 6.86 -4.65
C TRP A 61 3.56 7.85 -5.28
N THR A 62 2.96 8.72 -4.46
CA THR A 62 1.92 9.67 -4.86
C THR A 62 2.32 10.54 -6.06
N PRO A 63 3.48 11.24 -6.09
CA PRO A 63 3.84 12.09 -7.23
C PRO A 63 4.08 11.30 -8.52
N HIS A 64 4.52 10.05 -8.41
CA HIS A 64 4.72 9.18 -9.57
C HIS A 64 3.39 8.72 -10.15
N GLY A 65 2.48 8.19 -9.31
CA GLY A 65 1.17 7.72 -9.75
C GLY A 65 0.25 8.83 -10.25
N ALA A 66 0.26 9.97 -9.57
CA ALA A 66 -0.64 11.09 -9.85
C ALA A 66 -0.24 11.94 -11.06
N ARG A 67 0.95 11.74 -11.65
CA ARG A 67 1.50 12.61 -12.68
C ARG A 67 0.56 12.87 -13.85
N ASP A 68 -0.11 11.83 -14.32
CA ASP A 68 -0.98 11.88 -15.50
C ASP A 68 -2.46 11.60 -15.13
N ALA A 69 -2.79 11.55 -13.83
CA ALA A 69 -4.14 11.31 -13.32
C ALA A 69 -5.03 12.57 -13.48
N GLU A 70 -6.36 12.36 -13.60
CA GLU A 70 -7.34 13.45 -13.57
C GLU A 70 -7.51 14.02 -12.16
N ALA A 71 -7.64 13.14 -11.15
CA ALA A 71 -7.74 13.48 -9.74
C ALA A 71 -7.11 12.39 -8.89
N TRP A 72 -6.58 12.77 -7.73
CA TRP A 72 -5.91 11.84 -6.82
C TRP A 72 -6.21 12.19 -5.37
N LEU A 73 -6.94 11.30 -4.67
CA LEU A 73 -7.13 11.41 -3.23
C LEU A 73 -6.15 10.45 -2.54
N ALA A 74 -5.08 10.99 -1.97
CA ALA A 74 -4.13 10.21 -1.20
C ALA A 74 -4.51 10.22 0.28
N THR A 75 -4.66 9.04 0.87
CA THR A 75 -5.17 8.88 2.23
C THR A 75 -4.19 8.11 3.11
N ASP A 76 -4.08 8.51 4.37
CA ASP A 76 -3.37 7.77 5.41
C ASP A 76 -4.04 8.02 6.76
N LEU A 77 -3.91 7.08 7.69
CA LEU A 77 -4.46 7.22 9.04
C LEU A 77 -3.58 8.14 9.91
N ASN A 78 -2.27 8.17 9.66
CA ASN A 78 -1.30 8.87 10.50
C ASN A 78 -1.11 10.33 10.02
N PRO A 79 -1.48 11.32 10.82
CA PRO A 79 -1.24 12.72 10.47
C PRO A 79 0.25 13.08 10.33
N GLU A 80 1.14 12.36 11.03
CA GLU A 80 2.59 12.53 10.98
C GLU A 80 3.13 12.19 9.58
N THR A 81 2.70 11.07 9.00
CA THR A 81 3.09 10.69 7.63
C THR A 81 2.54 11.67 6.61
N LEU A 82 1.28 12.11 6.77
CA LEU A 82 0.67 13.12 5.90
C LEU A 82 1.35 14.49 6.01
N ALA A 83 1.89 14.84 7.20
CA ALA A 83 2.68 16.05 7.36
C ALA A 83 3.93 16.03 6.47
N VAL A 84 4.63 14.88 6.40
CA VAL A 84 5.75 14.69 5.47
C VAL A 84 5.29 14.74 4.02
N ALA A 85 4.19 14.06 3.68
CA ALA A 85 3.64 14.08 2.31
C ALA A 85 3.33 15.51 1.82
N ARG A 86 2.81 16.39 2.69
CA ARG A 86 2.51 17.79 2.38
C ARG A 86 3.75 18.63 2.05
N THR A 87 4.94 18.22 2.44
CA THR A 87 6.19 18.94 2.11
C THR A 87 6.69 18.66 0.70
N LYS A 88 6.11 17.70 0.01
CA LYS A 88 6.56 17.28 -1.33
C LYS A 88 5.92 18.13 -2.44
N PRO A 89 6.61 18.23 -3.59
CA PRO A 89 6.04 18.84 -4.80
C PRO A 89 5.02 17.88 -5.42
N LEU A 90 3.80 17.84 -4.88
CA LEU A 90 2.72 17.00 -5.38
C LEU A 90 2.06 17.65 -6.62
N PRO A 91 1.62 16.85 -7.62
CA PRO A 91 0.78 17.34 -8.71
C PRO A 91 -0.47 18.07 -8.22
N ALA A 92 -0.95 19.06 -8.95
CA ALA A 92 -2.10 19.89 -8.56
C ALA A 92 -3.41 19.09 -8.40
N CYS A 93 -3.51 17.91 -9.01
CA CYS A 93 -4.66 17.02 -8.90
C CYS A 93 -4.69 16.23 -7.58
N VAL A 94 -3.64 16.33 -6.73
CA VAL A 94 -3.53 15.56 -5.48
C VAL A 94 -4.18 16.29 -4.33
N GLN A 95 -5.05 15.59 -3.62
CA GLN A 95 -5.58 15.97 -2.31
C GLN A 95 -5.13 14.96 -1.27
N LEU A 96 -4.80 15.42 -0.06
CA LEU A 96 -4.41 14.59 1.06
C LEU A 96 -5.51 14.59 2.14
N ALA A 97 -5.92 13.41 2.60
CA ALA A 97 -6.94 13.27 3.63
C ALA A 97 -6.56 12.21 4.68
N THR A 98 -7.00 12.43 5.93
CA THR A 98 -6.88 11.42 6.98
C THR A 98 -8.05 10.45 6.86
N VAL A 99 -7.78 9.20 6.47
CA VAL A 99 -8.76 8.13 6.32
C VAL A 99 -8.14 6.82 6.77
N ASP A 100 -8.90 6.04 7.54
CA ASP A 100 -8.53 4.66 7.87
C ASP A 100 -8.78 3.76 6.65
N ALA A 101 -7.72 3.10 6.17
CA ALA A 101 -7.79 2.17 5.03
C ALA A 101 -8.69 0.95 5.27
N TYR A 102 -9.07 0.67 6.52
CA TYR A 102 -10.06 -0.38 6.84
C TYR A 102 -11.49 0.16 6.87
N ALA A 103 -11.71 1.33 7.45
CA ALA A 103 -13.05 1.92 7.56
C ALA A 103 -13.53 2.50 6.24
N LEU A 104 -12.61 3.05 5.43
CA LEU A 104 -12.92 3.69 4.14
C LEU A 104 -14.02 4.77 4.28
N ASP A 105 -13.97 5.54 5.38
CA ASP A 105 -14.86 6.68 5.62
C ASP A 105 -14.40 7.86 4.76
N LEU A 106 -14.69 7.75 3.47
CA LEU A 106 -14.35 8.75 2.47
C LEU A 106 -15.26 9.98 2.60
N PRO A 107 -14.80 11.18 2.20
CA PRO A 107 -15.64 12.37 2.10
C PRO A 107 -16.93 12.07 1.31
N GLN A 108 -18.09 12.52 1.83
CA GLN A 108 -19.38 12.21 1.22
C GLN A 108 -19.57 12.81 -0.18
N ASP A 109 -18.90 13.89 -0.44
CA ASP A 109 -18.85 14.62 -1.71
C ASP A 109 -17.73 14.15 -2.64
N ALA A 110 -16.97 13.14 -2.24
CA ALA A 110 -15.94 12.57 -3.10
C ALA A 110 -16.61 11.96 -4.34
N PRO A 111 -16.20 12.39 -5.54
CA PRO A 111 -16.72 11.80 -6.76
C PRO A 111 -16.31 10.33 -6.88
N PRO A 112 -17.05 9.52 -7.66
CA PRO A 112 -16.72 8.11 -7.84
C PRO A 112 -15.27 7.94 -8.31
N PHE A 113 -14.54 7.02 -7.66
CA PHE A 113 -13.20 6.65 -8.09
C PHE A 113 -13.28 5.54 -9.14
N ASP A 114 -12.59 5.71 -10.25
CA ASP A 114 -12.45 4.69 -11.29
C ASP A 114 -11.07 4.02 -11.27
N ALA A 115 -10.27 4.32 -10.25
CA ALA A 115 -9.06 3.59 -9.92
C ALA A 115 -8.75 3.61 -8.43
N ALA A 116 -7.97 2.61 -7.98
CA ALA A 116 -7.40 2.56 -6.64
C ALA A 116 -5.94 2.15 -6.67
N PHE A 117 -5.17 2.69 -5.75
CA PHE A 117 -3.76 2.36 -5.54
C PHE A 117 -3.46 2.12 -4.06
N ALA A 118 -2.67 1.09 -3.76
CA ALA A 118 -2.09 0.94 -2.43
C ALA A 118 -0.65 0.42 -2.53
N GLY A 119 0.30 1.26 -2.12
CA GLY A 119 1.72 0.95 -2.09
C GLY A 119 2.17 0.48 -0.72
N CYS A 120 2.71 -0.75 -0.62
CA CYS A 120 3.24 -1.34 0.63
C CYS A 120 2.20 -1.48 1.76
N TRP A 121 0.93 -1.64 1.42
CA TRP A 121 -0.17 -1.82 2.35
C TRP A 121 -0.70 -3.27 2.43
N TRP A 122 -0.83 -3.97 1.30
CA TRP A 122 -1.36 -5.35 1.24
C TRP A 122 -0.74 -6.26 2.29
N SER A 123 0.56 -6.22 2.43
CA SER A 123 1.31 -7.04 3.38
C SER A 123 1.02 -6.74 4.85
N HIS A 124 0.40 -5.61 5.16
CA HIS A 124 0.01 -5.20 6.51
C HIS A 124 -1.44 -5.56 6.86
N VAL A 125 -2.18 -6.11 5.90
CA VAL A 125 -3.53 -6.61 6.15
C VAL A 125 -3.44 -8.06 6.65
N PRO A 126 -4.08 -8.40 7.79
CA PRO A 126 -4.15 -9.78 8.27
C PRO A 126 -4.79 -10.68 7.22
N LEU A 127 -4.26 -11.88 7.03
CA LEU A 127 -4.76 -12.83 6.03
C LEU A 127 -6.25 -13.13 6.20
N SER A 128 -6.72 -13.26 7.45
CA SER A 128 -8.13 -13.48 7.77
C SER A 128 -9.06 -12.31 7.41
N ARG A 129 -8.52 -11.09 7.24
CA ARG A 129 -9.29 -9.88 6.89
C ARG A 129 -9.15 -9.47 5.43
N LEU A 130 -8.20 -10.04 4.71
CA LEU A 130 -7.81 -9.54 3.39
C LEU A 130 -8.95 -9.64 2.37
N ALA A 131 -9.72 -10.73 2.37
CA ALA A 131 -10.87 -10.90 1.47
C ALA A 131 -11.97 -9.86 1.72
N SER A 132 -12.38 -9.69 2.98
CA SER A 132 -13.40 -8.71 3.36
C SER A 132 -12.95 -7.26 3.16
N TRP A 133 -11.66 -6.98 3.35
CA TRP A 133 -11.09 -5.68 3.07
C TRP A 133 -11.12 -5.36 1.55
N LEU A 134 -10.76 -6.33 0.71
CA LEU A 134 -10.87 -6.17 -0.75
C LEU A 134 -12.32 -5.93 -1.19
N GLU A 135 -13.27 -6.64 -0.61
CA GLU A 135 -14.70 -6.42 -0.89
C GLU A 135 -15.15 -5.00 -0.50
N ALA A 136 -14.73 -4.52 0.66
CA ALA A 136 -15.04 -3.17 1.12
C ALA A 136 -14.41 -2.09 0.20
N LEU A 137 -13.17 -2.30 -0.24
CA LEU A 137 -12.52 -1.42 -1.21
C LEU A 137 -13.26 -1.42 -2.56
N HIS A 138 -13.57 -2.60 -3.11
CA HIS A 138 -14.27 -2.72 -4.40
C HIS A 138 -15.62 -2.02 -4.37
N ALA A 139 -16.34 -2.08 -3.25
CA ALA A 139 -17.64 -1.39 -3.10
C ALA A 139 -17.54 0.16 -3.13
N ARG A 140 -16.34 0.73 -3.01
CA ARG A 140 -16.09 2.18 -3.10
C ARG A 140 -15.69 2.64 -4.50
N LEU A 141 -15.58 1.72 -5.45
CA LEU A 141 -15.07 1.99 -6.78
C LEU A 141 -16.16 1.82 -7.85
N ALA A 142 -16.00 2.54 -8.94
CA ALA A 142 -16.86 2.39 -10.10
C ALA A 142 -16.66 1.00 -10.76
N PRO A 143 -17.70 0.44 -11.43
CA PRO A 143 -17.51 -0.74 -12.25
C PRO A 143 -16.42 -0.51 -13.32
N GLY A 144 -15.57 -1.50 -13.55
CA GLY A 144 -14.44 -1.39 -14.45
C GLY A 144 -13.25 -0.58 -13.90
N ALA A 145 -13.29 -0.22 -12.61
CA ALA A 145 -12.19 0.51 -11.99
C ALA A 145 -10.89 -0.26 -12.08
N ARG A 146 -9.78 0.46 -12.33
CA ARG A 146 -8.44 -0.10 -12.30
C ARG A 146 -7.88 -0.12 -10.90
N ILE A 147 -7.45 -1.27 -10.43
CA ILE A 147 -6.82 -1.42 -9.12
C ILE A 147 -5.36 -1.82 -9.32
N VAL A 148 -4.48 -1.18 -8.54
CA VAL A 148 -3.05 -1.49 -8.51
C VAL A 148 -2.59 -1.65 -7.07
N PHE A 149 -2.02 -2.79 -6.77
CA PHE A 149 -1.26 -3.04 -5.54
C PHE A 149 0.21 -3.17 -5.87
N LEU A 150 1.03 -2.58 -5.03
CA LEU A 150 2.48 -2.64 -5.07
C LEU A 150 2.97 -2.99 -3.68
N ASP A 151 3.81 -4.02 -3.54
CA ASP A 151 4.42 -4.32 -2.24
C ASP A 151 5.79 -4.99 -2.39
N ASN A 152 6.45 -5.22 -1.26
CA ASN A 152 7.77 -5.84 -1.24
C ASN A 152 7.69 -7.34 -1.47
N SER A 153 8.62 -7.87 -2.25
CA SER A 153 8.99 -9.28 -2.24
C SER A 153 9.97 -9.57 -1.10
N PHE A 154 9.88 -10.77 -0.51
CA PHE A 154 10.89 -11.19 0.48
C PHE A 154 12.18 -11.60 -0.24
N VAL A 155 13.25 -10.88 0.02
CA VAL A 155 14.59 -11.19 -0.50
C VAL A 155 15.53 -11.39 0.65
N GLN A 156 16.07 -12.60 0.78
CA GLN A 156 17.04 -12.91 1.83
C GLN A 156 18.23 -11.94 1.77
N ALA A 157 18.71 -11.52 2.91
CA ALA A 157 19.78 -10.52 3.10
C ALA A 157 19.40 -9.06 2.74
N SER A 158 18.30 -8.78 2.05
CA SER A 158 17.80 -7.40 1.82
C SER A 158 16.56 -7.07 2.67
N SER A 159 15.70 -8.05 2.90
CA SER A 159 14.51 -7.91 3.74
C SER A 159 14.85 -8.08 5.22
N THR A 160 14.12 -7.38 6.11
CA THR A 160 14.12 -7.69 7.53
C THR A 160 13.70 -9.15 7.73
N PRO A 161 14.38 -9.95 8.56
CA PRO A 161 14.00 -11.34 8.80
C PRO A 161 12.57 -11.46 9.36
N ILE A 162 11.89 -12.54 8.99
CA ILE A 162 10.63 -12.93 9.64
C ILE A 162 10.97 -13.44 11.03
N SER A 163 10.39 -12.82 12.07
CA SER A 163 10.60 -13.17 13.47
C SER A 163 9.74 -14.34 13.92
N ARG A 164 8.49 -14.39 13.44
CA ARG A 164 7.53 -15.48 13.73
C ARG A 164 6.42 -15.53 12.69
N ARG A 165 5.64 -16.62 12.76
CA ARG A 165 4.33 -16.75 12.11
C ARG A 165 3.29 -17.08 13.17
N ASP A 166 2.03 -16.65 12.96
CA ASP A 166 0.90 -17.04 13.79
C ASP A 166 0.15 -18.25 13.22
N ALA A 167 -0.92 -18.67 13.94
CA ALA A 167 -1.74 -19.81 13.55
C ALA A 167 -2.54 -19.56 12.25
N ASP A 168 -2.82 -18.31 11.90
CA ASP A 168 -3.50 -17.91 10.67
C ASP A 168 -2.54 -17.79 9.49
N GLY A 169 -1.22 -18.05 9.70
CA GLY A 169 -0.17 -17.97 8.69
C GLY A 169 0.44 -16.59 8.49
N ASN A 170 -0.03 -15.56 9.23
CA ASN A 170 0.57 -14.23 9.15
C ASN A 170 2.03 -14.26 9.58
N SER A 171 2.87 -13.51 8.89
CA SER A 171 4.27 -13.33 9.24
C SER A 171 4.52 -11.96 9.87
N TYR A 172 5.49 -11.92 10.77
CA TYR A 172 5.86 -10.74 11.55
C TYR A 172 7.34 -10.45 11.44
N GLN A 173 7.69 -9.16 11.56
CA GLN A 173 9.06 -8.70 11.59
C GLN A 173 9.27 -7.82 12.83
N LEU A 174 10.40 -8.00 13.52
CA LEU A 174 10.84 -7.07 14.56
C LEU A 174 11.61 -5.93 13.88
N ARG A 175 11.20 -4.70 14.13
CA ARG A 175 11.81 -3.50 13.57
C ARG A 175 12.19 -2.54 14.67
N THR A 176 13.42 -2.07 14.63
CA THR A 176 13.96 -1.12 15.61
C THR A 176 13.88 0.30 15.06
N LEU A 177 13.37 1.22 15.86
CA LEU A 177 13.45 2.66 15.58
C LEU A 177 14.83 3.20 16.00
N ASP A 178 15.22 4.35 15.43
CA ASP A 178 16.52 5.01 15.73
C ASP A 178 16.69 5.30 17.24
N VAL A 179 15.57 5.45 17.98
CA VAL A 179 15.55 5.62 19.43
C VAL A 179 15.69 4.32 20.22
N GLY A 180 15.91 3.20 19.54
CA GLY A 180 16.17 1.89 20.15
C GLY A 180 14.91 1.09 20.52
N SER A 181 13.69 1.63 20.39
CA SER A 181 12.47 0.84 20.64
C SER A 181 12.26 -0.21 19.55
N VAL A 182 11.82 -1.42 19.95
CA VAL A 182 11.55 -2.52 19.04
C VAL A 182 10.04 -2.70 18.90
N HIS A 183 9.57 -2.77 17.68
CA HIS A 183 8.16 -2.93 17.33
C HIS A 183 7.94 -4.19 16.50
N GLU A 184 6.89 -4.94 16.80
CA GLU A 184 6.47 -6.04 15.97
C GLU A 184 5.53 -5.53 14.88
N VAL A 185 5.86 -5.82 13.63
CA VAL A 185 5.12 -5.36 12.45
C VAL A 185 4.62 -6.57 11.68
N LEU A 186 3.31 -6.64 11.43
CA LEU A 186 2.70 -7.59 10.51
C LEU A 186 3.24 -7.31 9.11
N LYS A 187 3.83 -8.32 8.47
CA LYS A 187 4.37 -8.22 7.12
C LYS A 187 4.24 -9.55 6.40
N ASN A 188 3.19 -9.68 5.62
CA ASN A 188 2.95 -10.84 4.78
C ASN A 188 3.65 -10.68 3.41
N PHE A 189 3.96 -11.80 2.78
CA PHE A 189 4.59 -11.84 1.47
C PHE A 189 3.81 -12.83 0.60
N PRO A 190 2.74 -12.38 -0.08
CA PRO A 190 1.94 -13.28 -0.91
C PRO A 190 2.72 -13.75 -2.13
N THR A 191 2.42 -14.95 -2.57
CA THR A 191 2.77 -15.42 -3.90
C THR A 191 1.78 -14.88 -4.92
N ARG A 192 2.17 -14.89 -6.20
CA ARG A 192 1.28 -14.56 -7.32
C ARG A 192 -0.02 -15.38 -7.27
N ASP A 193 0.11 -16.68 -7.08
CA ASP A 193 -1.04 -17.60 -7.15
C ASP A 193 -2.00 -17.40 -5.97
N GLU A 194 -1.49 -17.13 -4.76
CA GLU A 194 -2.32 -16.76 -3.60
C GLU A 194 -3.08 -15.46 -3.85
N ALA A 195 -2.41 -14.43 -4.37
CA ALA A 195 -3.04 -13.14 -4.65
C ALA A 195 -4.11 -13.25 -5.73
N LEU A 196 -3.84 -13.97 -6.83
CA LEU A 196 -4.81 -14.18 -7.91
C LEU A 196 -5.99 -15.05 -7.48
N ALA A 197 -5.76 -16.11 -6.70
CA ALA A 197 -6.81 -16.95 -6.16
C ALA A 197 -7.77 -16.17 -5.25
N LEU A 198 -7.23 -15.26 -4.43
CA LEU A 198 -8.02 -14.40 -3.54
C LEU A 198 -8.94 -13.46 -4.31
N LEU A 199 -8.48 -12.89 -5.42
CA LEU A 199 -9.28 -11.98 -6.25
C LEU A 199 -10.39 -12.71 -7.00
N GLY A 200 -10.13 -13.94 -7.43
CA GLY A 200 -11.11 -14.78 -8.15
C GLY A 200 -11.63 -14.11 -9.43
N PRO A 201 -12.90 -14.38 -9.81
CA PRO A 201 -13.49 -13.89 -11.06
C PRO A 201 -13.78 -12.38 -11.09
N ARG A 202 -13.65 -11.68 -9.94
CA ARG A 202 -13.85 -10.22 -9.85
C ARG A 202 -12.72 -9.43 -10.51
N ALA A 203 -11.55 -10.03 -10.69
CA ALA A 203 -10.41 -9.40 -11.32
C ALA A 203 -10.32 -9.76 -12.79
N ARG A 204 -10.69 -8.83 -13.66
CA ARG A 204 -10.48 -8.95 -15.10
C ARG A 204 -9.11 -8.45 -15.47
N GLN A 205 -8.50 -9.02 -16.51
CA GLN A 205 -7.20 -8.62 -17.05
C GLN A 205 -6.10 -8.55 -15.97
N ALA A 206 -6.17 -9.42 -14.97
CA ALA A 206 -5.21 -9.42 -13.88
C ALA A 206 -3.78 -9.68 -14.40
N ARG A 207 -2.86 -8.82 -14.01
CA ARG A 207 -1.44 -8.90 -14.34
C ARG A 207 -0.62 -8.82 -13.08
N TRP A 208 0.32 -9.74 -12.96
CA TRP A 208 1.34 -9.74 -11.93
C TRP A 208 2.70 -9.45 -12.58
N ILE A 209 3.41 -8.44 -12.06
CA ILE A 209 4.75 -8.07 -12.52
C ILE A 209 5.69 -8.33 -11.35
N ASP A 210 6.63 -9.26 -11.55
CA ASP A 210 7.68 -9.53 -10.60
C ASP A 210 8.87 -8.61 -10.86
N HIS A 211 9.23 -7.86 -9.82
CA HIS A 211 10.55 -7.27 -9.67
C HIS A 211 11.31 -8.03 -8.57
N ARG A 212 12.61 -7.90 -8.53
CA ARG A 212 13.41 -8.64 -7.55
C ARG A 212 13.01 -8.35 -6.10
N HIS A 213 12.71 -7.08 -5.79
CA HIS A 213 12.42 -6.60 -4.43
C HIS A 213 10.98 -6.15 -4.22
N TYR A 214 10.22 -6.09 -5.31
CA TYR A 214 8.83 -5.65 -5.31
C TYR A 214 8.01 -6.52 -6.26
N TRP A 215 6.71 -6.51 -6.04
CA TRP A 215 5.73 -7.03 -6.98
C TRP A 215 4.67 -5.97 -7.24
N VAL A 216 4.08 -5.99 -8.42
CA VAL A 216 2.95 -5.16 -8.79
C VAL A 216 1.83 -6.07 -9.28
N LEU A 217 0.64 -5.91 -8.72
CA LEU A 217 -0.58 -6.56 -9.16
C LEU A 217 -1.53 -5.50 -9.69
N SER A 218 -1.95 -5.61 -10.94
CA SER A 218 -2.95 -4.73 -11.53
C SER A 218 -4.10 -5.53 -12.13
N TYR A 219 -5.34 -5.03 -12.00
CA TYR A 219 -6.53 -5.63 -12.59
C TYR A 219 -7.64 -4.60 -12.78
N GLU A 220 -8.67 -4.98 -13.53
CA GLU A 220 -9.90 -4.24 -13.68
C GLU A 220 -11.02 -4.93 -12.89
N LEU A 221 -11.82 -4.14 -12.16
CA LEU A 221 -12.96 -4.64 -11.39
C LEU A 221 -14.05 -5.12 -12.34
N GLY A 222 -14.42 -6.40 -12.22
CA GLY A 222 -15.41 -7.06 -13.07
C GLY A 222 -16.84 -6.84 -12.66
#